data_894cd08a2862a90906b4b45e5a114002
#
_entry.id   894cd08a2862a90906b4b45e5a114002
#
_cell.length_a   1.000
_cell.length_b   1.000
_cell.length_c   1.000
_cell.angle_alpha   90.00
_cell.angle_beta   90.00
_cell.angle_gamma   90.00
#
_symmetry.space_group_name_H-M   'P 1'
#
loop_
_entity.id
_entity.type
_entity.pdbx_description
1 polymer ?
#
loop_
_entity_poly.entity_id
_entity_poly.type
_entity_poly.pdbx_seq_one_letter_code
_entity_poly.pdbx_strand_id
1 'polypeptide(L)'
;MTYTELCNNIADICENTFTASEYALFAQQAEQRIYNTVQLANLRKNQTGTINANNKYLSAPNDFLSTYSLAVIDASGNYSYPLNKDVNFIREAYPNPTATGLPKHYAIFGPQSSAVTELSFILGPTPDTTYTVELHYYYYPESIVTAGSTWLGDNFDSALLNGALVEAIRFMKGEQDMVTLYQTLYTQSILLLKNLGDGKQRMDAYRDGQVRTAVA
;
A
#
# COMPACT_ATOMS: atom_id res chain seq x y z
N MET A 1 14.66 10.88 -11.16
CA MET A 1 14.34 12.32 -10.94
C MET A 1 14.14 12.59 -9.45
N THR A 2 14.85 13.57 -8.92
CA THR A 2 14.70 14.05 -7.54
C THR A 2 13.55 15.05 -7.43
N TYR A 3 13.12 15.38 -6.20
CA TYR A 3 12.10 16.39 -5.96
C TYR A 3 12.49 17.79 -6.51
N THR A 4 13.75 18.17 -6.33
CA THR A 4 14.25 19.44 -6.86
C THR A 4 14.20 19.51 -8.39
N GLU A 5 14.59 18.43 -9.07
CA GLU A 5 14.48 18.32 -10.53
C GLU A 5 13.02 18.36 -10.99
N LEU A 6 12.11 17.72 -10.26
CA LEU A 6 10.68 17.77 -10.53
C LEU A 6 10.15 19.22 -10.49
N CYS A 7 10.48 19.95 -9.42
CA CYS A 7 10.07 21.36 -9.29
C CYS A 7 10.61 22.24 -10.44
N ASN A 8 11.90 22.06 -10.77
CA ASN A 8 12.50 22.82 -11.90
C ASN A 8 11.83 22.50 -13.23
N ASN A 9 11.60 21.22 -13.50
CA ASN A 9 10.93 20.80 -14.74
C ASN A 9 9.48 21.33 -14.82
N ILE A 10 8.75 21.36 -13.71
CA ILE A 10 7.41 21.94 -13.67
C ILE A 10 7.47 23.45 -13.96
N ALA A 11 8.41 24.17 -13.33
CA ALA A 11 8.59 25.60 -13.56
C ALA A 11 8.93 25.93 -15.02
N ASP A 12 9.87 25.18 -15.59
CA ASP A 12 10.32 25.40 -16.98
C ASP A 12 9.22 25.09 -18.00
N ILE A 13 8.46 24.01 -17.78
CA ILE A 13 7.38 23.61 -18.71
C ILE A 13 6.17 24.53 -18.61
N CYS A 14 5.82 24.96 -17.39
CA CYS A 14 4.71 25.87 -17.15
C CYS A 14 5.07 27.33 -17.39
N GLU A 15 6.36 27.63 -17.64
CA GLU A 15 6.88 29.01 -17.74
C GLU A 15 6.45 29.89 -16.54
N ASN A 16 6.34 29.27 -15.36
CA ASN A 16 5.84 29.89 -14.14
C ASN A 16 6.55 29.34 -12.91
N THR A 17 6.68 30.18 -11.89
CA THR A 17 7.22 29.79 -10.59
C THR A 17 6.11 29.66 -9.56
N PHE A 18 6.17 28.58 -8.79
CA PHE A 18 5.22 28.27 -7.73
C PHE A 18 5.90 28.33 -6.36
N THR A 19 5.11 28.45 -5.32
CA THR A 19 5.60 28.33 -3.94
C THR A 19 5.95 26.88 -3.61
N ALA A 20 6.79 26.67 -2.60
CA ALA A 20 7.15 25.32 -2.15
C ALA A 20 5.93 24.47 -1.77
N SER A 21 4.88 25.06 -1.20
CA SER A 21 3.64 24.38 -0.87
C SER A 21 2.82 23.97 -2.09
N GLU A 22 2.85 24.77 -3.16
CA GLU A 22 2.17 24.44 -4.41
C GLU A 22 2.86 23.30 -5.16
N TYR A 23 4.20 23.33 -5.26
CA TYR A 23 4.97 22.19 -5.80
C TYR A 23 4.72 20.91 -5.02
N ALA A 24 4.68 20.99 -3.68
CA ALA A 24 4.39 19.84 -2.83
C ALA A 24 2.99 19.29 -3.09
N LEU A 25 2.00 20.17 -3.25
CA LEU A 25 0.62 19.77 -3.57
C LEU A 25 0.55 19.03 -4.91
N PHE A 26 1.19 19.53 -5.96
CA PHE A 26 1.18 18.90 -7.28
C PHE A 26 1.83 17.52 -7.24
N ALA A 27 3.00 17.40 -6.59
CA ALA A 27 3.70 16.13 -6.44
C ALA A 27 2.88 15.11 -5.67
N GLN A 28 2.35 15.46 -4.49
CA GLN A 28 1.57 14.56 -3.64
C GLN A 28 0.27 14.11 -4.30
N GLN A 29 -0.44 14.99 -5.01
CA GLN A 29 -1.65 14.62 -5.75
C GLN A 29 -1.34 13.65 -6.90
N ALA A 30 -0.22 13.85 -7.60
CA ALA A 30 0.23 12.93 -8.64
C ALA A 30 0.60 11.56 -8.06
N GLU A 31 1.41 11.52 -7.00
CA GLU A 31 1.79 10.28 -6.31
C GLU A 31 0.58 9.49 -5.82
N GLN A 32 -0.35 10.16 -5.12
CA GLN A 32 -1.56 9.51 -4.62
C GLN A 32 -2.40 8.91 -5.73
N ARG A 33 -2.55 9.62 -6.86
CA ARG A 33 -3.27 9.13 -8.03
C ARG A 33 -2.58 7.91 -8.65
N ILE A 34 -1.25 7.93 -8.76
CA ILE A 34 -0.45 6.82 -9.30
C ILE A 34 -0.60 5.59 -8.39
N TYR A 35 -0.36 5.72 -7.08
CA TYR A 35 -0.39 4.61 -6.14
C TYR A 35 -1.79 3.99 -5.99
N ASN A 36 -2.86 4.78 -6.16
CA ASN A 36 -4.22 4.25 -6.19
C ASN A 36 -4.59 3.55 -7.51
N THR A 37 -3.83 3.83 -8.58
CA THR A 37 -4.16 3.32 -9.93
C THR A 37 -3.35 2.09 -10.30
N VAL A 38 -2.13 1.95 -9.76
CA VAL A 38 -1.17 0.92 -10.15
C VAL A 38 -0.77 0.07 -8.94
N GLN A 39 -0.82 -1.25 -9.12
CA GLN A 39 -0.33 -2.20 -8.12
C GLN A 39 1.12 -2.59 -8.46
N LEU A 40 2.07 -2.07 -7.69
CA LEU A 40 3.49 -2.37 -7.85
C LEU A 40 3.99 -3.24 -6.70
N ALA A 41 4.99 -4.08 -6.97
CA ALA A 41 5.60 -4.92 -5.94
C ALA A 41 6.27 -4.09 -4.82
N ASN A 42 6.81 -2.92 -5.16
CA ASN A 42 7.42 -2.00 -4.21
C ASN A 42 6.41 -1.26 -3.31
N LEU A 43 5.09 -1.39 -3.57
CA LEU A 43 4.03 -0.95 -2.66
C LEU A 43 3.70 -2.00 -1.58
N ARG A 44 4.49 -3.07 -1.48
CA ARG A 44 4.36 -4.12 -0.49
C ARG A 44 5.50 -4.06 0.50
N LYS A 45 5.17 -4.28 1.75
CA LYS A 45 6.11 -4.27 2.87
C LYS A 45 5.91 -5.52 3.71
N ASN A 46 6.97 -5.96 4.36
CA ASN A 46 6.94 -7.05 5.33
C ASN A 46 7.28 -6.48 6.70
N GLN A 47 6.50 -6.85 7.71
CA GLN A 47 6.77 -6.50 9.10
C GLN A 47 6.44 -7.68 10.01
N THR A 48 7.30 -7.88 11.00
CA THR A 48 7.07 -8.83 12.07
C THR A 48 6.56 -8.11 13.32
N GLY A 49 5.72 -8.80 14.08
CA GLY A 49 5.14 -8.29 15.32
C GLY A 49 4.87 -9.43 16.29
N THR A 50 4.20 -9.12 17.40
CA THR A 50 3.86 -10.09 18.43
C THR A 50 2.39 -9.97 18.82
N ILE A 51 1.70 -11.09 18.91
CA ILE A 51 0.36 -11.20 19.48
C ILE A 51 0.52 -11.70 20.91
N ASN A 52 -0.03 -10.99 21.87
CA ASN A 52 0.01 -11.38 23.27
C ASN A 52 -1.10 -12.38 23.59
N ALA A 53 -0.81 -13.34 24.50
CA ALA A 53 -1.79 -14.26 25.03
C ALA A 53 -3.01 -13.51 25.59
N ASN A 54 -4.19 -14.09 25.41
CA ASN A 54 -5.49 -13.55 25.87
C ASN A 54 -5.88 -12.18 25.28
N ASN A 55 -5.17 -11.71 24.25
CA ASN A 55 -5.52 -10.50 23.52
C ASN A 55 -5.87 -10.84 22.06
N LYS A 56 -7.12 -10.63 21.68
CA LYS A 56 -7.59 -10.89 20.32
C LYS A 56 -7.32 -9.72 19.35
N TYR A 57 -6.79 -8.61 19.84
CA TYR A 57 -6.52 -7.43 19.02
C TYR A 57 -5.04 -7.30 18.73
N LEU A 58 -4.73 -7.02 17.48
CA LEU A 58 -3.39 -6.72 16.99
C LEU A 58 -3.44 -5.41 16.21
N SER A 59 -2.67 -4.40 16.63
CA SER A 59 -2.59 -3.13 15.90
C SER A 59 -1.89 -3.31 14.58
N ALA A 60 -2.43 -2.71 13.52
CA ALA A 60 -1.76 -2.62 12.23
C ALA A 60 -0.64 -1.57 12.28
N PRO A 61 0.38 -1.64 11.40
CA PRO A 61 1.35 -0.57 11.21
C PRO A 61 0.68 0.75 10.80
N ASN A 62 1.26 1.90 11.17
CA ASN A 62 0.69 3.22 10.87
C ASN A 62 0.57 3.51 9.37
N ASP A 63 1.43 2.87 8.55
CA ASP A 63 1.45 2.99 7.09
C ASP A 63 0.63 1.88 6.39
N PHE A 64 -0.15 1.11 7.15
CA PHE A 64 -0.95 0.01 6.64
C PHE A 64 -2.10 0.49 5.76
N LEU A 65 -2.20 -0.06 4.56
CA LEU A 65 -3.31 0.18 3.64
C LEU A 65 -4.23 -1.04 3.52
N SER A 66 -3.65 -2.21 3.24
CA SER A 66 -4.40 -3.47 3.15
C SER A 66 -3.50 -4.67 3.32
N THR A 67 -4.06 -5.78 3.83
CA THR A 67 -3.33 -7.03 4.01
C THR A 67 -3.09 -7.72 2.67
N TYR A 68 -1.85 -8.14 2.43
CA TYR A 68 -1.52 -9.11 1.39
C TYR A 68 -1.54 -10.54 1.95
N SER A 69 -0.86 -10.76 3.07
CA SER A 69 -0.80 -12.05 3.78
C SER A 69 -0.50 -11.82 5.26
N LEU A 70 -1.15 -12.56 6.13
CA LEU A 70 -0.88 -12.61 7.56
C LEU A 70 -0.51 -14.04 7.93
N ALA A 71 0.61 -14.22 8.61
CA ALA A 71 1.03 -15.48 9.18
C ALA A 71 1.16 -15.35 10.70
N VAL A 72 0.77 -16.39 11.41
CA VAL A 72 1.00 -16.58 12.85
C VAL A 72 2.00 -17.71 13.00
N ILE A 73 3.07 -17.47 13.74
CA ILE A 73 4.20 -18.39 13.90
C ILE A 73 4.21 -18.87 15.35
N ASP A 74 4.17 -20.17 15.53
CA ASP A 74 4.24 -20.80 16.86
C ASP A 74 5.67 -20.84 17.42
N ALA A 75 5.82 -21.27 18.66
CA ALA A 75 7.13 -21.39 19.31
C ALA A 75 8.07 -22.43 18.65
N SER A 76 7.52 -23.32 17.85
CA SER A 76 8.28 -24.33 17.08
C SER A 76 8.68 -23.83 15.69
N GLY A 77 8.27 -22.61 15.32
CA GLY A 77 8.54 -22.02 14.01
C GLY A 77 7.56 -22.43 12.90
N ASN A 78 6.45 -23.11 13.24
CA ASN A 78 5.45 -23.46 12.24
C ASN A 78 4.56 -22.27 11.90
N TYR A 79 4.30 -22.09 10.61
CA TYR A 79 3.47 -21.04 10.06
C TYR A 79 2.01 -21.48 9.96
N SER A 80 1.11 -20.68 10.49
CA SER A 80 -0.33 -20.77 10.27
C SER A 80 -0.82 -19.52 9.57
N TYR A 81 -1.65 -19.67 8.56
CA TYR A 81 -2.19 -18.57 7.77
C TYR A 81 -3.67 -18.36 8.06
N PRO A 82 -4.04 -17.46 8.98
CA PRO A 82 -5.43 -17.16 9.26
C PRO A 82 -6.17 -16.63 8.04
N LEU A 83 -7.43 -17.02 7.88
CA LEU A 83 -8.27 -16.56 6.80
C LEU A 83 -8.91 -15.21 7.13
N ASN A 84 -8.90 -14.29 6.17
CA ASN A 84 -9.62 -13.03 6.29
C ASN A 84 -11.14 -13.29 6.26
N LYS A 85 -11.84 -12.76 7.25
CA LYS A 85 -13.29 -12.86 7.42
C LYS A 85 -13.87 -11.51 7.85
N ASP A 86 -15.19 -11.43 7.83
CA ASP A 86 -15.92 -10.29 8.40
C ASP A 86 -15.91 -10.33 9.94
N VAL A 87 -16.02 -9.15 10.58
CA VAL A 87 -16.08 -9.02 12.05
C VAL A 87 -17.27 -9.78 12.63
N ASN A 88 -18.42 -9.78 11.94
CA ASN A 88 -19.60 -10.50 12.40
C ASN A 88 -19.36 -12.01 12.40
N PHE A 89 -18.68 -12.54 11.37
CA PHE A 89 -18.25 -13.93 11.36
C PHE A 89 -17.37 -14.28 12.59
N ILE A 90 -16.37 -13.44 12.92
CA ILE A 90 -15.51 -13.68 14.08
C ILE A 90 -16.33 -13.72 15.38
N ARG A 91 -17.28 -12.80 15.53
CA ARG A 91 -18.15 -12.75 16.72
C ARG A 91 -19.08 -13.95 16.83
N GLU A 92 -19.61 -14.41 15.70
CA GLU A 92 -20.52 -15.57 15.65
C GLU A 92 -19.77 -16.89 15.84
N ALA A 93 -18.62 -17.04 15.19
CA ALA A 93 -17.81 -18.27 15.28
C ALA A 93 -17.09 -18.42 16.64
N TYR A 94 -16.76 -17.30 17.28
CA TYR A 94 -16.04 -17.27 18.57
C TYR A 94 -16.77 -16.40 19.60
N PRO A 95 -18.01 -16.77 20.00
CA PRO A 95 -18.82 -15.99 20.91
C PRO A 95 -18.28 -16.00 22.35
N ASN A 96 -17.53 -17.02 22.71
CA ASN A 96 -16.94 -17.16 24.04
C ASN A 96 -15.52 -16.55 24.06
N PRO A 97 -15.30 -15.40 24.74
CA PRO A 97 -13.98 -14.77 24.79
C PRO A 97 -12.93 -15.55 25.57
N THR A 98 -13.35 -16.54 26.40
CA THR A 98 -12.44 -17.41 27.15
C THR A 98 -12.00 -18.64 26.38
N ALA A 99 -12.61 -18.92 25.22
CA ALA A 99 -12.15 -19.97 24.33
C ALA A 99 -10.92 -19.48 23.56
N THR A 100 -9.76 -19.91 24.00
CA THR A 100 -8.46 -19.51 23.44
C THR A 100 -7.86 -20.61 22.56
N GLY A 101 -6.95 -20.25 21.67
CA GLY A 101 -6.23 -21.17 20.80
C GLY A 101 -5.44 -20.44 19.71
N LEU A 102 -4.77 -21.22 18.84
CA LEU A 102 -4.08 -20.67 17.69
C LEU A 102 -5.08 -19.95 16.75
N PRO A 103 -4.86 -18.67 16.41
CA PRO A 103 -5.75 -17.92 15.53
C PRO A 103 -5.89 -18.57 14.13
N LYS A 104 -7.15 -18.78 13.72
CA LYS A 104 -7.50 -19.38 12.41
C LYS A 104 -8.15 -18.39 11.45
N HIS A 105 -8.72 -17.33 12.01
CA HIS A 105 -9.39 -16.28 11.25
C HIS A 105 -8.99 -14.92 11.77
N TYR A 106 -9.08 -13.92 10.91
CA TYR A 106 -8.92 -12.52 11.29
C TYR A 106 -9.90 -11.63 10.55
N ALA A 107 -10.22 -10.50 11.12
CA ALA A 107 -10.95 -9.42 10.49
C ALA A 107 -10.20 -8.11 10.69
N ILE A 108 -10.36 -7.18 9.76
CA ILE A 108 -9.81 -5.83 9.88
C ILE A 108 -10.93 -4.91 10.33
N PHE A 109 -10.63 -4.07 11.30
CA PHE A 109 -11.60 -3.11 11.84
C PHE A 109 -10.93 -1.77 12.15
N GLY A 110 -11.73 -0.77 12.53
CA GLY A 110 -11.25 0.54 12.95
C GLY A 110 -10.35 0.50 14.18
N PRO A 111 -9.84 1.66 14.61
CA PRO A 111 -8.93 1.74 15.74
C PRO A 111 -9.56 1.19 17.02
N GLN A 112 -8.78 0.45 17.78
CA GLN A 112 -9.17 -0.04 19.10
C GLN A 112 -9.15 1.08 20.16
N SER A 113 -8.33 2.10 19.94
CA SER A 113 -8.17 3.26 20.81
C SER A 113 -8.60 4.54 20.11
N SER A 114 -8.57 5.65 20.81
CA SER A 114 -8.83 6.99 20.26
C SER A 114 -7.76 7.51 19.29
N ALA A 115 -6.71 6.73 19.02
CA ALA A 115 -5.73 7.05 17.98
C ALA A 115 -6.39 6.91 16.60
N VAL A 116 -6.50 8.02 15.90
CA VAL A 116 -7.36 8.22 14.71
C VAL A 116 -6.88 7.46 13.47
N THR A 117 -5.69 6.88 13.47
CA THR A 117 -5.03 6.34 12.26
C THR A 117 -4.72 4.84 12.30
N GLU A 118 -4.87 4.17 13.44
CA GLU A 118 -4.53 2.76 13.56
C GLU A 118 -5.73 1.86 13.24
N LEU A 119 -5.59 1.03 12.24
CA LEU A 119 -6.46 -0.12 12.04
C LEU A 119 -6.05 -1.24 12.98
N SER A 120 -7.00 -2.11 13.33
CA SER A 120 -6.76 -3.28 14.18
C SER A 120 -7.19 -4.55 13.47
N PHE A 121 -6.43 -5.62 13.67
CA PHE A 121 -6.85 -6.98 13.35
C PHE A 121 -7.58 -7.55 14.56
N ILE A 122 -8.71 -8.17 14.33
CA ILE A 122 -9.45 -8.96 15.31
C ILE A 122 -9.21 -10.43 14.99
N LEU A 123 -8.65 -11.16 15.92
CA LEU A 123 -8.24 -12.55 15.74
C LEU A 123 -9.28 -13.50 16.33
N GLY A 124 -9.48 -14.63 15.71
CA GLY A 124 -10.34 -15.70 16.19
C GLY A 124 -9.77 -17.09 15.92
N PRO A 125 -9.73 -17.96 16.97
CA PRO A 125 -9.99 -17.71 18.39
C PRO A 125 -9.00 -16.73 19.03
N THR A 126 -9.29 -16.28 20.25
CA THR A 126 -8.35 -15.49 21.05
C THR A 126 -7.06 -16.29 21.28
N PRO A 127 -5.86 -15.71 21.08
CA PRO A 127 -4.61 -16.41 21.28
C PRO A 127 -4.46 -16.99 22.69
N ASP A 128 -4.07 -18.25 22.80
CA ASP A 128 -3.84 -18.96 24.06
C ASP A 128 -2.43 -18.72 24.62
N THR A 129 -1.49 -18.37 23.77
CA THR A 129 -0.12 -18.03 24.11
C THR A 129 0.37 -16.84 23.26
N THR A 130 1.60 -16.41 23.52
CA THR A 130 2.23 -15.37 22.71
C THR A 130 2.75 -15.98 21.43
N TYR A 131 2.36 -15.38 20.29
CA TYR A 131 2.79 -15.78 18.95
C TYR A 131 3.56 -14.66 18.27
N THR A 132 4.51 -15.04 17.41
CA THR A 132 5.07 -14.11 16.43
C THR A 132 4.13 -14.02 15.25
N VAL A 133 4.00 -12.82 14.68
CA VAL A 133 3.27 -12.61 13.43
C VAL A 133 4.19 -12.05 12.38
N GLU A 134 3.93 -12.43 11.14
CA GLU A 134 4.52 -11.87 9.95
C GLU A 134 3.41 -11.32 9.06
N LEU A 135 3.45 -10.01 8.84
CA LEU A 135 2.45 -9.30 8.03
C LEU A 135 3.09 -8.80 6.76
N HIS A 136 2.62 -9.30 5.62
CA HIS A 136 2.86 -8.73 4.31
C HIS A 136 1.66 -7.86 3.96
N TYR A 137 1.91 -6.59 3.62
CA TYR A 137 0.84 -5.62 3.42
C TYR A 137 1.18 -4.58 2.36
N TYR A 138 0.14 -3.95 1.84
CA TYR A 138 0.27 -2.77 1.00
C TYR A 138 0.38 -1.52 1.86
N TYR A 139 1.25 -0.60 1.45
CA TYR A 139 1.44 0.68 2.12
C TYR A 139 1.57 1.81 1.11
N TYR A 140 1.36 3.04 1.54
CA TYR A 140 1.75 4.20 0.77
C TYR A 140 3.23 4.52 1.03
N PRO A 141 4.07 4.57 -0.02
CA PRO A 141 5.44 5.03 0.13
C PRO A 141 5.51 6.47 0.64
N GLU A 142 6.62 6.79 1.28
CA GLU A 142 6.91 8.18 1.62
C GLU A 142 6.94 9.05 0.36
N SER A 143 6.36 10.26 0.45
CA SER A 143 6.30 11.19 -0.68
C SER A 143 7.70 11.65 -1.10
N ILE A 144 7.92 11.87 -2.40
CA ILE A 144 9.15 12.45 -2.93
C ILE A 144 9.44 13.83 -2.33
N VAL A 145 8.42 14.54 -1.88
CA VAL A 145 8.54 15.84 -1.18
C VAL A 145 9.36 15.71 0.09
N THR A 146 9.17 14.62 0.86
CA THR A 146 9.85 14.38 2.14
C THR A 146 11.13 13.59 1.94
N ALA A 147 11.06 12.52 1.12
CA ALA A 147 12.18 11.62 0.88
C ALA A 147 13.27 12.22 -0.04
N GLY A 148 12.92 13.26 -0.81
CA GLY A 148 13.82 13.88 -1.81
C GLY A 148 13.99 13.05 -3.09
N SER A 149 13.93 11.72 -3.02
CA SER A 149 13.92 10.77 -4.13
C SER A 149 13.07 9.57 -3.77
N THR A 150 12.38 8.99 -4.74
CA THR A 150 11.55 7.79 -4.57
C THR A 150 11.76 6.84 -5.73
N TRP A 151 11.40 5.57 -5.53
CA TRP A 151 11.45 4.58 -6.62
C TRP A 151 10.69 5.04 -7.86
N LEU A 152 9.56 5.72 -7.68
CA LEU A 152 8.77 6.26 -8.78
C LEU A 152 9.53 7.35 -9.53
N GLY A 153 10.16 8.29 -8.80
CA GLY A 153 11.01 9.32 -9.38
C GLY A 153 12.21 8.76 -10.14
N ASP A 154 12.83 7.69 -9.63
CA ASP A 154 14.05 7.13 -10.22
C ASP A 154 13.78 6.21 -11.42
N ASN A 155 12.62 5.53 -11.45
CA ASN A 155 12.33 4.52 -12.47
C ASN A 155 11.19 4.89 -13.42
N PHE A 156 10.31 5.81 -13.03
CA PHE A 156 9.13 6.23 -13.81
C PHE A 156 8.84 7.72 -13.63
N ASP A 157 9.85 8.53 -13.84
CA ASP A 157 9.78 9.99 -13.77
C ASP A 157 8.73 10.61 -14.69
N SER A 158 8.50 10.02 -15.86
CA SER A 158 7.49 10.47 -16.80
C SER A 158 6.06 10.41 -16.25
N ALA A 159 5.74 9.37 -15.46
CA ALA A 159 4.42 9.27 -14.85
C ALA A 159 4.24 10.33 -13.75
N LEU A 160 5.27 10.54 -12.93
CA LEU A 160 5.24 11.54 -11.86
C LEU A 160 5.20 12.96 -12.42
N LEU A 161 6.07 13.29 -13.39
CA LEU A 161 6.13 14.61 -14.01
C LEU A 161 4.81 14.95 -14.71
N ASN A 162 4.32 14.09 -15.60
CA ASN A 162 3.07 14.35 -16.32
C ASN A 162 1.87 14.43 -15.36
N GLY A 163 1.85 13.63 -14.29
CA GLY A 163 0.82 13.72 -13.27
C GLY A 163 0.85 15.06 -12.53
N ALA A 164 2.04 15.53 -12.15
CA ALA A 164 2.21 16.82 -11.47
C ALA A 164 1.90 18.00 -12.42
N LEU A 165 2.26 17.92 -13.71
CA LEU A 165 1.93 18.93 -14.71
C LEU A 165 0.42 19.08 -14.94
N VAL A 166 -0.33 17.98 -14.94
CA VAL A 166 -1.81 18.07 -14.99
C VAL A 166 -2.34 18.91 -13.84
N GLU A 167 -1.83 18.71 -12.61
CA GLU A 167 -2.27 19.50 -11.46
C GLU A 167 -1.81 20.96 -11.53
N ALA A 168 -0.57 21.21 -11.95
CA ALA A 168 -0.02 22.56 -12.11
C ALA A 168 -0.81 23.38 -13.13
N ILE A 169 -1.11 22.81 -14.31
CA ILE A 169 -1.85 23.51 -15.37
C ILE A 169 -3.30 23.76 -14.95
N ARG A 170 -3.93 22.80 -14.27
CA ARG A 170 -5.27 23.00 -13.69
C ARG A 170 -5.27 24.11 -12.63
N PHE A 171 -4.24 24.16 -11.79
CA PHE A 171 -4.07 25.21 -10.78
C PHE A 171 -3.95 26.61 -11.43
N MET A 172 -3.17 26.72 -12.49
CA MET A 172 -3.02 27.97 -13.26
C MET A 172 -4.28 28.34 -14.06
N LYS A 173 -5.30 27.48 -14.14
CA LYS A 173 -6.45 27.62 -15.04
C LYS A 173 -6.01 27.71 -16.50
N GLY A 174 -5.00 26.91 -16.86
CA GLY A 174 -4.44 26.87 -18.20
C GLY A 174 -5.45 26.45 -19.27
N GLU A 175 -5.06 26.60 -20.53
CA GLU A 175 -5.90 26.26 -21.67
C GLU A 175 -6.29 24.77 -21.66
N GLN A 176 -7.51 24.48 -22.11
CA GLN A 176 -8.07 23.12 -22.11
C GLN A 176 -7.22 22.16 -22.96
N ASP A 177 -6.61 22.64 -24.02
CA ASP A 177 -5.77 21.83 -24.91
C ASP A 177 -4.51 21.34 -24.19
N MET A 178 -3.90 22.18 -23.36
CA MET A 178 -2.74 21.82 -22.54
C MET A 178 -3.10 20.78 -21.46
N VAL A 179 -4.25 20.99 -20.81
CA VAL A 179 -4.76 20.00 -19.84
C VAL A 179 -4.97 18.64 -20.52
N THR A 180 -5.57 18.62 -21.69
CA THR A 180 -5.84 17.41 -22.47
C THR A 180 -4.55 16.71 -22.91
N LEU A 181 -3.56 17.49 -23.36
CA LEU A 181 -2.24 16.97 -23.75
C LEU A 181 -1.56 16.24 -22.58
N TYR A 182 -1.40 16.90 -21.44
CA TYR A 182 -0.72 16.29 -20.30
C TYR A 182 -1.51 15.17 -19.66
N GLN A 183 -2.84 15.24 -19.69
CA GLN A 183 -3.69 14.12 -19.26
C GLN A 183 -3.49 12.88 -20.17
N THR A 184 -3.31 13.08 -21.45
CA THR A 184 -3.02 12.00 -22.42
C THR A 184 -1.64 11.40 -22.15
N LEU A 185 -0.60 12.23 -22.00
CA LEU A 185 0.75 11.78 -21.68
C LEU A 185 0.81 11.03 -20.32
N TYR A 186 0.11 11.55 -19.33
CA TYR A 186 -0.03 10.88 -18.04
C TYR A 186 -0.69 9.49 -18.18
N THR A 187 -1.79 9.39 -18.92
CA THR A 187 -2.49 8.13 -19.15
C THR A 187 -1.61 7.10 -19.87
N GLN A 188 -0.83 7.53 -20.87
CA GLN A 188 0.15 6.68 -21.55
C GLN A 188 1.25 6.19 -20.59
N SER A 189 1.79 7.08 -19.75
CA SER A 189 2.80 6.73 -18.75
C SER A 189 2.26 5.72 -17.73
N ILE A 190 1.03 5.91 -17.26
CA ILE A 190 0.36 4.97 -16.35
C ILE A 190 0.15 3.59 -16.98
N LEU A 191 -0.20 3.54 -18.26
CA LEU A 191 -0.35 2.27 -18.97
C LEU A 191 0.96 1.49 -19.03
N LEU A 192 2.08 2.17 -19.32
CA LEU A 192 3.42 1.55 -19.30
C LEU A 192 3.79 1.06 -17.90
N LEU A 193 3.49 1.85 -16.87
CA LEU A 193 3.75 1.49 -15.48
C LEU A 193 2.93 0.27 -15.04
N LYS A 194 1.67 0.17 -15.45
CA LYS A 194 0.82 -1.02 -15.24
C LYS A 194 1.39 -2.27 -15.91
N ASN A 195 1.79 -2.14 -17.16
CA ASN A 195 2.39 -3.25 -17.91
C ASN A 195 3.68 -3.76 -17.24
N LEU A 196 4.49 -2.86 -16.68
CA LEU A 196 5.67 -3.24 -15.91
C LEU A 196 5.29 -3.98 -14.62
N GLY A 197 4.32 -3.47 -13.87
CA GLY A 197 3.82 -4.08 -12.64
C GLY A 197 3.28 -5.49 -12.89
N ASP A 198 2.39 -5.62 -13.85
CA ASP A 198 1.77 -6.90 -14.22
C ASP A 198 2.79 -7.89 -14.81
N GLY A 199 3.67 -7.43 -15.68
CA GLY A 199 4.67 -8.29 -16.33
C GLY A 199 5.66 -8.89 -15.34
N LYS A 200 6.16 -8.11 -14.39
CA LYS A 200 7.09 -8.61 -13.35
C LYS A 200 6.42 -9.50 -12.30
N GLN A 201 5.14 -9.31 -12.03
CA GLN A 201 4.43 -10.11 -11.04
C GLN A 201 3.96 -11.47 -11.59
N ARG A 202 3.79 -11.59 -12.90
CA ARG A 202 3.36 -12.82 -13.58
C ARG A 202 4.51 -13.78 -13.96
N MET A 203 5.73 -13.49 -13.60
CA MET A 203 6.86 -14.42 -13.78
C MET A 203 6.86 -15.52 -12.70
N ASP A 204 5.72 -16.12 -12.43
CA ASP A 204 5.66 -17.39 -11.73
C ASP A 204 6.02 -18.48 -12.74
N ALA A 205 7.04 -19.31 -12.42
CA ALA A 205 7.44 -20.45 -13.26
C ALA A 205 6.35 -21.52 -13.34
N TYR A 206 5.36 -21.47 -12.46
CA TYR A 206 4.18 -22.33 -12.45
C TYR A 206 3.04 -21.66 -13.21
N ARG A 207 2.86 -22.07 -14.45
CA ARG A 207 1.76 -21.58 -15.27
C ARG A 207 0.43 -22.21 -14.86
N ASP A 208 -0.66 -21.55 -15.24
CA ASP A 208 -2.03 -22.01 -15.02
C ASP A 208 -2.18 -23.49 -15.37
N GLY A 209 -2.73 -24.26 -14.46
CA GLY A 209 -3.02 -25.69 -14.62
C GLY A 209 -2.07 -26.65 -13.90
N GLN A 210 -1.01 -26.19 -13.26
CA GLN A 210 -0.20 -27.05 -12.39
C GLN A 210 -0.68 -27.02 -10.94
N VAL A 211 -1.03 -28.19 -10.43
CA VAL A 211 -1.39 -28.34 -9.01
C VAL A 211 -0.14 -28.15 -8.17
N ARG A 212 -0.16 -27.17 -7.26
CA ARG A 212 0.91 -26.98 -6.28
C ARG A 212 0.74 -28.02 -5.17
N THR A 213 1.65 -28.95 -5.07
CA THR A 213 1.77 -29.81 -3.91
C THR A 213 2.75 -29.20 -2.94
N ALA A 214 2.37 -29.13 -1.64
CA ALA A 214 3.30 -28.73 -0.59
C ALA A 214 4.46 -29.72 -0.53
N VAL A 215 5.67 -29.21 -0.51
CA VAL A 215 6.86 -30.02 -0.27
C VAL A 215 6.88 -30.33 1.23
N ALA A 216 6.87 -31.62 1.57
CA ALA A 216 6.93 -32.10 2.93
C ALA A 216 8.32 -31.89 3.56
#